data_cb082787d3fb9902f2ed5f2a0099496e
#
_entry.id   cb082787d3fb9902f2ed5f2a0099496e
#
_cell.length_a   1.000
_cell.length_b   1.000
_cell.length_c   1.000
_cell.angle_alpha   90.00
_cell.angle_beta   90.00
_cell.angle_gamma   90.00
#
_symmetry.space_group_name_H-M   'P 1'
#
loop_
_entity.id
_entity.type
_entity.pdbx_description
1 polymer ?
#
loop_
_entity_poly.entity_id
_entity_poly.type
_entity_poly.pdbx_seq_one_letter_code
_entity_poly.pdbx_strand_id
1 'polypeptide(L)'
;MNTVRDSLLSLIILAAVLLCAAVPRLQAETLDRCQRRVVHAEHELHEAIRRHGSHSMIANHERRELHNARERCWRERHQWWNEHERRWHKERDWDEHDHD
;
A
#
# COMPACT_ATOMS: atom_id res chain seq x y z
N MET A 1 -28.58 4.30 -42.89
CA MET A 1 -27.55 3.28 -42.81
C MET A 1 -26.26 3.72 -42.08
N ASN A 2 -25.83 4.99 -42.21
CA ASN A 2 -24.62 5.50 -41.53
C ASN A 2 -24.78 5.69 -40.02
N THR A 3 -26.00 5.93 -39.52
CA THR A 3 -26.31 6.13 -38.11
C THR A 3 -26.06 4.89 -37.25
N VAL A 4 -26.32 3.69 -37.74
CA VAL A 4 -26.10 2.45 -36.99
C VAL A 4 -24.61 2.13 -36.86
N ARG A 5 -23.83 2.44 -37.89
CA ARG A 5 -22.38 2.25 -37.91
C ARG A 5 -21.69 3.19 -36.91
N ASP A 6 -22.12 4.43 -36.85
CA ASP A 6 -21.58 5.44 -35.93
C ASP A 6 -21.90 5.10 -34.44
N SER A 7 -23.09 4.55 -34.19
CA SER A 7 -23.50 4.10 -32.86
C SER A 7 -22.68 2.92 -32.35
N LEU A 8 -22.36 1.96 -33.21
CA LEU A 8 -21.52 0.81 -32.88
C LEU A 8 -20.08 1.25 -32.56
N LEU A 9 -19.49 2.16 -33.34
CA LEU A 9 -18.17 2.69 -33.13
C LEU A 9 -18.09 3.47 -31.81
N SER A 10 -19.11 4.25 -31.49
CA SER A 10 -19.20 4.98 -30.21
C SER A 10 -19.25 4.04 -29.02
N LEU A 11 -19.96 2.93 -29.09
CA LEU A 11 -20.04 1.92 -28.03
C LEU A 11 -18.71 1.23 -27.80
N ILE A 12 -17.96 0.91 -28.86
CA ILE A 12 -16.64 0.28 -28.76
C ILE A 12 -15.62 1.22 -28.11
N ILE A 13 -15.65 2.52 -28.44
CA ILE A 13 -14.77 3.52 -27.85
C ILE A 13 -15.07 3.69 -26.36
N LEU A 14 -16.33 3.73 -25.96
CA LEU A 14 -16.74 3.82 -24.55
C LEU A 14 -16.28 2.60 -23.74
N ALA A 15 -16.40 1.40 -24.29
CA ALA A 15 -15.94 0.17 -23.62
C ALA A 15 -14.42 0.17 -23.41
N ALA A 16 -13.64 0.64 -24.40
CA ALA A 16 -12.18 0.73 -24.30
C ALA A 16 -11.74 1.74 -23.22
N VAL A 17 -12.42 2.87 -23.12
CA VAL A 17 -12.15 3.89 -22.09
C VAL A 17 -12.44 3.35 -20.70
N LEU A 18 -13.52 2.61 -20.51
CA LEU A 18 -13.87 2.00 -19.23
C LEU A 18 -12.85 0.96 -18.78
N LEU A 19 -12.34 0.13 -19.70
CA LEU A 19 -11.30 -0.85 -19.41
C LEU A 19 -9.97 -0.18 -19.00
N CYS A 20 -9.57 0.88 -19.68
CA CYS A 20 -8.35 1.64 -19.33
C CYS A 20 -8.47 2.34 -17.97
N ALA A 21 -9.67 2.76 -17.56
CA ALA A 21 -9.88 3.40 -16.27
C ALA A 21 -9.90 2.41 -15.09
N ALA A 22 -10.21 1.12 -15.32
CA ALA A 22 -10.29 0.11 -14.27
C ALA A 22 -8.91 -0.32 -13.73
N VAL A 23 -7.88 -0.39 -14.59
CA VAL A 23 -6.53 -0.85 -14.22
C VAL A 23 -5.85 0.08 -13.19
N PRO A 24 -5.85 1.44 -13.34
CA PRO A 24 -5.29 2.33 -12.32
C PRO A 24 -5.98 2.25 -10.96
N ARG A 25 -7.28 2.00 -10.92
CA ARG A 25 -8.05 1.86 -9.67
C ARG A 25 -7.60 0.63 -8.87
N LEU A 26 -7.40 -0.51 -9.52
CA LEU A 26 -6.95 -1.73 -8.86
C LEU A 26 -5.55 -1.55 -8.26
N GLN A 27 -4.64 -0.87 -8.94
CA GLN A 27 -3.31 -0.57 -8.43
C GLN A 27 -3.37 0.39 -7.23
N ALA A 28 -4.18 1.44 -7.31
CA ALA A 28 -4.38 2.39 -6.21
C ALA A 28 -4.97 1.70 -4.98
N GLU A 29 -5.97 0.82 -5.14
CA GLU A 29 -6.57 0.07 -4.03
C GLU A 29 -5.57 -0.86 -3.35
N THR A 30 -4.68 -1.50 -4.10
CA THR A 30 -3.66 -2.38 -3.54
C THR A 30 -2.57 -1.60 -2.81
N LEU A 31 -2.16 -0.45 -3.34
CA LEU A 31 -1.24 0.46 -2.67
C LEU A 31 -1.84 1.01 -1.38
N ASP A 32 -3.14 1.37 -1.41
CA ASP A 32 -3.87 1.81 -0.22
C ASP A 32 -3.93 0.75 0.87
N ARG A 33 -4.16 -0.50 0.51
CA ARG A 33 -4.17 -1.61 1.48
C ARG A 33 -2.80 -1.80 2.12
N CYS A 34 -1.77 -1.73 1.33
CA CYS A 34 -0.38 -1.82 1.78
C CYS A 34 -0.07 -0.69 2.77
N GLN A 35 -0.37 0.54 2.39
CA GLN A 35 -0.17 1.72 3.23
C GLN A 35 -0.94 1.60 4.55
N ARG A 36 -2.22 1.26 4.52
CA ARG A 36 -3.04 1.11 5.73
C ARG A 36 -2.51 0.04 6.67
N ARG A 37 -2.01 -1.06 6.12
CA ARG A 37 -1.40 -2.15 6.90
C ARG A 37 -0.17 -1.67 7.65
N VAL A 38 0.71 -0.90 6.99
CA VAL A 38 1.91 -0.34 7.61
C VAL A 38 1.54 0.72 8.65
N VAL A 39 0.63 1.63 8.32
CA VAL A 39 0.16 2.67 9.25
C VAL A 39 -0.44 2.06 10.50
N HIS A 40 -1.27 1.02 10.35
CA HIS A 40 -1.85 0.30 11.49
C HIS A 40 -0.76 -0.33 12.36
N ALA A 41 0.21 -1.01 11.75
CA ALA A 41 1.32 -1.63 12.49
C ALA A 41 2.18 -0.60 13.22
N GLU A 42 2.44 0.55 12.61
CA GLU A 42 3.14 1.69 13.25
C GLU A 42 2.36 2.20 14.47
N HIS A 43 1.05 2.37 14.31
CA HIS A 43 0.20 2.82 15.41
C HIS A 43 0.23 1.83 16.59
N GLU A 44 0.10 0.54 16.32
CA GLU A 44 0.14 -0.50 17.35
C GLU A 44 1.51 -0.54 18.07
N LEU A 45 2.59 -0.34 17.33
CA LEU A 45 3.93 -0.24 17.91
C LEU A 45 4.04 0.97 18.86
N HIS A 46 3.61 2.14 18.42
CA HIS A 46 3.64 3.35 19.26
C HIS A 46 2.82 3.18 20.54
N GLU A 47 1.64 2.58 20.45
CA GLU A 47 0.80 2.28 21.59
C GLU A 47 1.46 1.29 22.56
N ALA A 48 2.11 0.25 22.02
CA ALA A 48 2.83 -0.72 22.83
C ALA A 48 4.01 -0.08 23.57
N ILE A 49 4.77 0.77 22.91
CA ILE A 49 5.88 1.50 23.52
C ILE A 49 5.37 2.44 24.63
N ARG A 50 4.31 3.18 24.34
CA ARG A 50 3.72 4.13 25.30
C ARG A 50 3.21 3.44 26.55
N ARG A 51 2.56 2.28 26.40
CA ARG A 51 1.91 1.56 27.51
C ARG A 51 2.84 0.64 28.28
N HIS A 52 3.80 0.01 27.58
CA HIS A 52 4.60 -1.08 28.15
C HIS A 52 6.11 -0.83 28.09
N GLY A 53 6.55 0.21 27.39
CA GLY A 53 7.96 0.55 27.22
C GLY A 53 8.57 -0.02 25.95
N SER A 54 9.64 0.63 25.50
CA SER A 54 10.31 0.34 24.24
C SER A 54 10.93 -1.06 24.18
N HIS A 55 11.35 -1.61 25.33
CA HIS A 55 11.99 -2.91 25.41
C HIS A 55 11.05 -4.03 25.86
N SER A 56 9.76 -3.78 25.93
CA SER A 56 8.78 -4.78 26.34
C SER A 56 8.61 -5.87 25.28
N MET A 57 8.12 -7.03 25.70
CA MET A 57 7.81 -8.13 24.80
C MET A 57 6.72 -7.74 23.79
N ILE A 58 5.76 -6.93 24.23
CA ILE A 58 4.67 -6.45 23.37
C ILE A 58 5.23 -5.51 22.28
N ALA A 59 6.09 -4.57 22.65
CA ALA A 59 6.74 -3.69 21.66
C ALA A 59 7.58 -4.49 20.65
N ASN A 60 8.32 -5.50 21.11
CA ASN A 60 9.07 -6.37 20.23
C ASN A 60 8.18 -7.17 19.27
N HIS A 61 7.04 -7.64 19.75
CA HIS A 61 6.04 -8.29 18.90
C HIS A 61 5.52 -7.33 17.83
N GLU A 62 5.16 -6.12 18.20
CA GLU A 62 4.67 -5.12 17.26
C GLU A 62 5.74 -4.67 16.25
N ARG A 63 7.02 -4.65 16.64
CA ARG A 63 8.11 -4.41 15.69
C ARG A 63 8.19 -5.50 14.62
N ARG A 64 8.01 -6.75 15.01
CA ARG A 64 7.96 -7.86 14.04
C ARG A 64 6.76 -7.74 13.11
N GLU A 65 5.60 -7.35 13.64
CA GLU A 65 4.40 -7.14 12.82
C GLU A 65 4.61 -6.00 11.81
N LEU A 66 5.25 -4.92 12.22
CA LEU A 66 5.59 -3.80 11.33
C LEU A 66 6.56 -4.25 10.23
N HIS A 67 7.61 -4.98 10.61
CA HIS A 67 8.56 -5.54 9.65
C HIS A 67 7.84 -6.45 8.63
N ASN A 68 6.97 -7.32 9.09
CA ASN A 68 6.20 -8.21 8.23
C ASN A 68 5.26 -7.44 7.29
N ALA A 69 4.64 -6.36 7.77
CA ALA A 69 3.78 -5.51 6.95
C ALA A 69 4.58 -4.85 5.81
N ARG A 70 5.76 -4.30 6.11
CA ARG A 70 6.64 -3.68 5.12
C ARG A 70 7.16 -4.70 4.11
N GLU A 71 7.56 -5.87 4.57
CA GLU A 71 8.03 -6.94 3.70
C GLU A 71 6.93 -7.46 2.78
N ARG A 72 5.72 -7.59 3.29
CA ARG A 72 4.56 -7.98 2.49
C ARG A 72 4.26 -6.96 1.39
N CYS A 73 4.33 -5.67 1.70
CA CYS A 73 4.21 -4.61 0.70
C CYS A 73 5.30 -4.73 -0.37
N TRP A 74 6.52 -4.98 0.04
CA TRP A 74 7.64 -5.16 -0.88
C TRP A 74 7.42 -6.34 -1.84
N ARG A 75 6.99 -7.48 -1.32
CA ARG A 75 6.71 -8.67 -2.15
C ARG A 75 5.60 -8.43 -3.17
N GLU A 76 4.57 -7.70 -2.78
CA GLU A 76 3.41 -7.44 -3.64
C GLU A 76 3.69 -6.35 -4.68
N ARG A 77 4.51 -5.33 -4.35
CA ARG A 77 4.62 -4.10 -5.13
C ARG A 77 6.04 -3.65 -5.44
N HIS A 78 7.07 -4.27 -4.87
CA HIS A 78 8.47 -3.81 -4.95
C HIS A 78 8.64 -2.37 -4.47
N GLN A 79 7.84 -1.98 -3.47
CA GLN A 79 7.95 -0.72 -2.76
C GLN A 79 7.29 -0.87 -1.39
N TRP A 80 7.68 0.01 -0.46
CA TRP A 80 7.13 0.02 0.89
C TRP A 80 6.80 1.44 1.34
N TRP A 81 5.84 1.57 2.24
CA TRP A 81 5.40 2.85 2.77
C TRP A 81 6.24 3.23 4.00
N ASN A 82 6.85 4.43 3.98
CA ASN A 82 7.50 5.03 5.14
C ASN A 82 6.58 6.08 5.75
N GLU A 83 6.01 5.80 6.93
CA GLU A 83 5.05 6.69 7.57
C GLU A 83 5.70 7.96 8.12
N HIS A 84 6.95 7.91 8.57
CA HIS A 84 7.68 9.09 9.06
C HIS A 84 7.90 10.10 7.95
N GLU A 85 8.31 9.63 6.77
CA GLU A 85 8.57 10.46 5.60
C GLU A 85 7.32 10.69 4.76
N ARG A 86 6.26 9.93 5.00
CA ARG A 86 4.99 9.94 4.26
C ARG A 86 5.19 9.80 2.76
N ARG A 87 6.01 8.84 2.37
CA ARG A 87 6.28 8.53 0.96
C ARG A 87 6.58 7.05 0.74
N TRP A 88 6.46 6.65 -0.50
CA TRP A 88 6.81 5.31 -0.95
C TRP A 88 8.31 5.21 -1.21
N HIS A 89 8.92 4.15 -0.72
CA HIS A 89 10.33 3.82 -0.98
C HIS A 89 10.41 2.65 -1.95
N LYS A 90 11.28 2.76 -2.94
CA LYS A 90 11.53 1.71 -3.93
C LYS A 90 12.74 0.84 -3.57
N GLU A 91 13.52 1.25 -2.59
CA GLU A 91 14.68 0.51 -2.12
C GLU A 91 14.33 -0.28 -0.87
N ARG A 92 14.99 -1.44 -0.71
CA ARG A 92 14.73 -2.34 0.40
C ARG A 92 15.57 -1.94 1.62
N ASP A 93 15.27 -0.80 2.19
CA ASP A 93 16.06 -0.16 3.24
C ASP A 93 15.30 0.01 4.58
N TRP A 94 14.15 -0.66 4.77
CA TRP A 94 13.37 -0.51 6.00
C TRP A 94 14.08 -1.07 7.24
N ASP A 95 14.98 -2.02 7.07
CA ASP A 95 15.75 -2.59 8.19
C ASP A 95 16.71 -1.56 8.80
N GLU A 96 17.18 -0.60 8.03
CA GLU A 96 18.04 0.50 8.50
C GLU A 96 17.27 1.52 9.34
N HIS A 97 15.97 1.66 9.09
CA HIS A 97 15.10 2.61 9.77
C HIS A 97 14.42 2.04 11.01
N ASP A 98 14.43 0.73 11.20
CA ASP A 98 13.74 0.05 12.30
C ASP A 98 14.58 -0.02 13.58
N HIS A 99 15.80 0.48 13.57
CA HIS A 99 16.71 0.45 14.73
C HIS A 99 16.54 1.64 15.68
N ASP A 100 15.76 2.62 15.29
CA ASP A 100 15.44 3.79 16.11
C ASP A 100 14.12 3.58 16.86
#